data_3531b7514dd6b7df3174d59da217d54a
#
_entry.id   3531b7514dd6b7df3174d59da217d54a
#
_cell.length_a   1.000
_cell.length_b   1.000
_cell.length_c   1.000
_cell.angle_alpha   90.00
_cell.angle_beta   90.00
_cell.angle_gamma   90.00
#
_symmetry.space_group_name_H-M   'P 1'
#
loop_
_entity.id
_entity.type
_entity.pdbx_description
1 polymer ?
#
loop_
_entity_poly.entity_id
_entity_poly.type
_entity_poly.pdbx_seq_one_letter_code
_entity_poly.pdbx_strand_id
1 'polypeptide(L)'
;MSATLSNAEILDTRFRAALRRMAEAGRVETYAAPADPNLEISAIMKRRDGGPAILFSNPVGHDKPVIGNLLSCRENVEAAFGTDFRTIRQFVGRAIGNPLPPQVTSHAPVQEVVHRTGFDLGSMFPVLKHAPGDGGRFFTAGIVIVRDPQTGIYNASYHRLQLVGPDRVAIKLDYGRHLRLAFERAKQTGEDLPVVVCIGADIALHYTAATMGSQMPESADELAVAGGLAGRALPVAKALTVDLMVPAETEIALEGHISATQTVREGPFGEFVGFPSPEDDAPVLVVDCVTHRRNPVYHAINGYGRETVMLRKYVLEASLLKAVQPAVPIVVDAEMTAGGMHRFHAVVQVKKASRQHEGFQRNAILAAFGALKDLDMVIVVDDDIDIRDPLDVEYALATRFEASRDLILIPGARGHEYVRASNEGIRAKLGIDATVPFEERERFQRIAFAPVEINEGQFTRDPAEAGRWFQG
;
A
#
# COMPACT_ATOMS: atom_id res chain seq x y z
N MET A 1 -17.25 30.00 -1.41
CA MET A 1 -18.24 29.49 -2.39
C MET A 1 -18.25 27.98 -2.26
N SER A 2 -19.31 27.41 -1.67
CA SER A 2 -19.51 25.98 -1.53
C SER A 2 -19.82 25.40 -2.92
N ALA A 3 -18.85 24.69 -3.48
CA ALA A 3 -19.12 23.86 -4.65
C ALA A 3 -19.96 22.67 -4.18
N THR A 4 -21.23 22.70 -4.50
CA THR A 4 -22.14 21.55 -4.41
C THR A 4 -21.51 20.41 -5.20
N LEU A 5 -21.07 19.36 -4.48
CA LEU A 5 -20.59 18.11 -5.06
C LEU A 5 -21.76 17.44 -5.80
N SER A 6 -21.79 17.61 -7.12
CA SER A 6 -22.63 16.80 -8.00
C SER A 6 -22.18 15.34 -7.91
N ASN A 7 -23.13 14.43 -7.69
CA ASN A 7 -23.03 12.97 -7.71
C ASN A 7 -21.65 12.43 -7.33
N ALA A 8 -21.46 12.05 -6.06
CA ALA A 8 -20.25 11.35 -5.63
C ALA A 8 -20.07 10.13 -6.53
N GLU A 9 -19.01 10.13 -7.30
CA GLU A 9 -18.64 9.03 -8.18
C GLU A 9 -18.45 7.79 -7.29
N ILE A 10 -19.29 6.77 -7.49
CA ILE A 10 -19.23 5.52 -6.74
C ILE A 10 -18.20 4.63 -7.44
N LEU A 11 -17.15 4.26 -6.72
CA LEU A 11 -16.15 3.31 -7.22
C LEU A 11 -16.57 1.88 -6.87
N ASP A 12 -16.66 1.01 -7.87
CA ASP A 12 -16.87 -0.42 -7.61
C ASP A 12 -15.54 -1.07 -7.20
N THR A 13 -15.19 -0.94 -5.95
CA THR A 13 -13.94 -1.46 -5.35
C THR A 13 -14.03 -2.90 -4.86
N ARG A 14 -15.16 -3.62 -5.11
CA ARG A 14 -15.28 -5.04 -4.76
C ARG A 14 -14.16 -5.85 -5.40
N PHE A 15 -13.57 -6.76 -4.63
CA PHE A 15 -12.37 -7.52 -5.03
C PHE A 15 -12.49 -8.16 -6.42
N ARG A 16 -13.56 -8.93 -6.64
CA ARG A 16 -13.78 -9.61 -7.94
C ARG A 16 -14.11 -8.65 -9.09
N ALA A 17 -14.75 -7.52 -8.79
CA ALA A 17 -14.99 -6.49 -9.81
C ALA A 17 -13.67 -5.82 -10.23
N ALA A 18 -12.79 -5.54 -9.26
CA ALA A 18 -11.45 -5.04 -9.53
C ALA A 18 -10.63 -6.02 -10.37
N LEU A 19 -10.61 -7.31 -10.00
CA LEU A 19 -9.90 -8.35 -10.77
C LEU A 19 -10.39 -8.44 -12.22
N ARG A 20 -11.70 -8.34 -12.46
CA ARG A 20 -12.26 -8.35 -13.84
C ARG A 20 -11.78 -7.13 -14.63
N ARG A 21 -11.90 -5.93 -14.09
CA ARG A 21 -11.40 -4.71 -14.75
C ARG A 21 -9.91 -4.77 -15.05
N MET A 22 -9.12 -5.27 -14.11
CA MET A 22 -7.68 -5.47 -14.32
C MET A 22 -7.40 -6.46 -15.44
N ALA A 23 -8.15 -7.56 -15.51
CA ALA A 23 -8.02 -8.55 -16.59
C ALA A 23 -8.41 -7.95 -17.95
N GLU A 24 -9.52 -7.20 -18.03
CA GLU A 24 -9.98 -6.49 -19.23
C GLU A 24 -8.96 -5.43 -19.69
N ALA A 25 -8.25 -4.80 -18.75
CA ALA A 25 -7.17 -3.84 -19.02
C ALA A 25 -5.81 -4.52 -19.32
N GLY A 26 -5.74 -5.86 -19.43
CA GLY A 26 -4.48 -6.59 -19.64
C GLY A 26 -3.51 -6.49 -18.45
N ARG A 27 -4.03 -6.24 -17.25
CA ARG A 27 -3.23 -6.10 -16.03
C ARG A 27 -3.26 -7.35 -15.13
N VAL A 28 -3.70 -8.49 -15.65
CA VAL A 28 -3.61 -9.81 -15.00
C VAL A 28 -3.00 -10.79 -15.98
N GLU A 29 -1.91 -11.44 -15.58
CA GLU A 29 -1.29 -12.56 -16.30
C GLU A 29 -1.60 -13.86 -15.56
N THR A 30 -1.89 -14.94 -16.29
CA THR A 30 -2.11 -16.25 -15.69
C THR A 30 -0.87 -17.13 -15.83
N TYR A 31 -0.35 -17.58 -14.69
CA TYR A 31 0.68 -18.62 -14.63
C TYR A 31 0.00 -19.98 -14.46
N ALA A 32 -0.08 -20.75 -15.55
CA ALA A 32 -0.84 -22.01 -15.61
C ALA A 32 -0.03 -23.25 -15.23
N ALA A 33 1.31 -23.18 -15.27
CA ALA A 33 2.15 -24.29 -14.85
C ALA A 33 2.00 -24.53 -13.32
N PRO A 34 2.25 -25.77 -12.85
CA PRO A 34 2.31 -26.00 -11.41
C PRO A 34 3.35 -25.08 -10.75
N ALA A 35 3.00 -24.46 -9.62
CA ALA A 35 3.90 -23.60 -8.87
C ALA A 35 3.84 -23.93 -7.38
N ASP A 36 5.00 -24.09 -6.74
CA ASP A 36 5.08 -24.46 -5.32
C ASP A 36 4.85 -23.24 -4.43
N PRO A 37 3.86 -23.28 -3.50
CA PRO A 37 3.71 -22.27 -2.46
C PRO A 37 4.95 -22.10 -1.57
N ASN A 38 5.81 -23.11 -1.51
CA ASN A 38 7.07 -23.03 -0.80
C ASN A 38 8.15 -22.41 -1.68
N LEU A 39 8.30 -21.09 -1.60
CA LEU A 39 9.31 -20.25 -2.25
C LEU A 39 9.06 -19.90 -3.72
N GLU A 40 8.57 -20.82 -4.57
CA GLU A 40 8.52 -20.60 -6.02
C GLU A 40 7.54 -19.50 -6.42
N ILE A 41 6.29 -19.55 -5.91
CA ILE A 41 5.28 -18.52 -6.18
C ILE A 41 5.82 -17.14 -5.81
N SER A 42 6.39 -16.98 -4.62
CA SER A 42 6.96 -15.71 -4.15
C SER A 42 8.16 -15.25 -4.99
N ALA A 43 9.01 -16.18 -5.44
CA ALA A 43 10.14 -15.86 -6.31
C ALA A 43 9.67 -15.36 -7.69
N ILE A 44 8.65 -15.99 -8.26
CA ILE A 44 8.04 -15.54 -9.54
C ILE A 44 7.42 -14.16 -9.36
N MET A 45 6.63 -13.94 -8.29
CA MET A 45 6.08 -12.64 -7.94
C MET A 45 7.16 -11.56 -7.85
N LYS A 46 8.31 -11.88 -7.19
CA LYS A 46 9.42 -10.94 -7.05
C LYS A 46 10.11 -10.62 -8.37
N ARG A 47 10.27 -11.58 -9.27
CA ARG A 47 10.84 -11.34 -10.62
C ARG A 47 9.95 -10.47 -11.50
N ARG A 48 8.65 -10.48 -11.26
CA ARG A 48 7.63 -9.71 -12.00
C ARG A 48 7.12 -8.50 -11.20
N ASP A 49 7.83 -8.12 -10.14
CA ASP A 49 7.43 -7.08 -9.21
C ASP A 49 7.30 -5.72 -9.89
N GLY A 50 6.13 -5.08 -9.76
CA GLY A 50 5.76 -3.83 -10.47
C GLY A 50 5.18 -4.03 -11.86
N GLY A 51 5.04 -5.28 -12.32
CA GLY A 51 4.31 -5.64 -13.53
C GLY A 51 2.82 -5.90 -13.29
N PRO A 52 2.12 -6.54 -14.25
CA PRO A 52 0.76 -7.02 -14.05
C PRO A 52 0.63 -7.96 -12.85
N ALA A 53 -0.57 -8.03 -12.27
CA ALA A 53 -0.89 -9.04 -11.27
C ALA A 53 -0.75 -10.45 -11.86
N ILE A 54 -0.37 -11.43 -11.03
CA ILE A 54 -0.17 -12.80 -11.48
C ILE A 54 -1.18 -13.70 -10.79
N LEU A 55 -2.01 -14.37 -11.60
CA LEU A 55 -2.90 -15.43 -11.15
C LEU A 55 -2.23 -16.79 -11.36
N PHE A 56 -1.79 -17.41 -10.27
CA PHE A 56 -1.31 -18.80 -10.27
C PHE A 56 -2.51 -19.74 -10.20
N SER A 57 -2.88 -20.32 -11.32
CA SER A 57 -4.08 -21.16 -11.43
C SER A 57 -3.89 -22.60 -10.94
N ASN A 58 -2.63 -23.03 -10.72
CA ASN A 58 -2.30 -24.40 -10.35
C ASN A 58 -1.22 -24.42 -9.24
N PRO A 59 -1.52 -23.94 -8.01
CA PRO A 59 -0.58 -24.05 -6.89
C PRO A 59 -0.48 -25.52 -6.45
N VAL A 60 0.76 -26.02 -6.31
CA VAL A 60 1.03 -27.43 -5.97
C VAL A 60 0.39 -27.80 -4.63
N GLY A 61 -0.39 -28.88 -4.63
CA GLY A 61 -1.06 -29.39 -3.43
C GLY A 61 -2.35 -28.66 -3.02
N HIS A 62 -2.82 -27.69 -3.82
CA HIS A 62 -4.01 -26.90 -3.51
C HIS A 62 -4.92 -26.71 -4.74
N ASP A 63 -6.22 -26.58 -4.49
CA ASP A 63 -7.27 -26.33 -5.50
C ASP A 63 -7.64 -24.85 -5.65
N LYS A 64 -7.12 -23.98 -4.80
CA LYS A 64 -7.45 -22.56 -4.75
C LYS A 64 -6.36 -21.74 -5.44
N PRO A 65 -6.69 -20.94 -6.46
CA PRO A 65 -5.70 -20.10 -7.15
C PRO A 65 -5.14 -19.03 -6.22
N VAL A 66 -3.89 -18.63 -6.50
CA VAL A 66 -3.21 -17.51 -5.80
C VAL A 66 -3.16 -16.31 -6.70
N ILE A 67 -3.52 -15.12 -6.21
CA ILE A 67 -3.26 -13.85 -6.87
C ILE A 67 -2.20 -13.08 -6.10
N GLY A 68 -1.16 -12.59 -6.81
CA GLY A 68 -0.11 -11.75 -6.24
C GLY A 68 0.22 -10.57 -7.14
N ASN A 69 1.00 -9.61 -6.62
CA ASN A 69 1.34 -8.36 -7.29
C ASN A 69 0.10 -7.54 -7.70
N LEU A 70 -1.01 -7.69 -6.96
CA LEU A 70 -2.31 -7.12 -7.31
C LEU A 70 -2.24 -5.60 -7.48
N LEU A 71 -1.73 -4.90 -6.48
CA LEU A 71 -1.66 -3.42 -6.42
C LEU A 71 -0.20 -2.94 -6.48
N SER A 72 0.66 -3.61 -7.23
CA SER A 72 2.12 -3.42 -7.23
C SER A 72 2.63 -2.21 -8.03
N CYS A 73 1.80 -1.59 -8.86
CA CYS A 73 2.13 -0.42 -9.66
C CYS A 73 0.91 0.47 -9.91
N ARG A 74 1.15 1.68 -10.45
CA ARG A 74 0.10 2.66 -10.73
C ARG A 74 -0.98 2.09 -11.65
N GLU A 75 -0.58 1.47 -12.74
CA GLU A 75 -1.49 0.94 -13.75
C GLU A 75 -2.42 -0.14 -13.18
N ASN A 76 -1.91 -0.98 -12.29
CA ASN A 76 -2.72 -1.98 -11.58
C ASN A 76 -3.73 -1.30 -10.65
N VAL A 77 -3.29 -0.27 -9.90
CA VAL A 77 -4.15 0.47 -8.99
C VAL A 77 -5.25 1.21 -9.76
N GLU A 78 -4.92 1.91 -10.84
CA GLU A 78 -5.88 2.61 -11.69
C GLU A 78 -6.91 1.64 -12.27
N ALA A 79 -6.46 0.49 -12.79
CA ALA A 79 -7.35 -0.55 -13.29
C ALA A 79 -8.24 -1.16 -12.18
N ALA A 80 -7.68 -1.39 -10.98
CA ALA A 80 -8.41 -1.94 -9.84
C ALA A 80 -9.50 -0.98 -9.33
N PHE A 81 -9.24 0.32 -9.31
CA PHE A 81 -10.24 1.34 -8.95
C PHE A 81 -11.17 1.73 -10.12
N GLY A 82 -10.72 1.54 -11.37
CA GLY A 82 -11.44 1.95 -12.58
C GLY A 82 -11.40 3.45 -12.82
N THR A 83 -10.36 4.14 -12.30
CA THR A 83 -10.15 5.58 -12.47
C THR A 83 -8.67 5.94 -12.34
N ASP A 84 -8.28 7.16 -12.72
CA ASP A 84 -6.90 7.63 -12.65
C ASP A 84 -6.41 7.89 -11.21
N PHE A 85 -5.09 7.89 -11.02
CA PHE A 85 -4.46 8.04 -9.71
C PHE A 85 -4.77 9.39 -9.02
N ARG A 86 -5.02 10.47 -9.77
CA ARG A 86 -5.35 11.78 -9.18
C ARG A 86 -6.73 11.73 -8.53
N THR A 87 -7.68 11.10 -9.19
CA THR A 87 -9.01 10.84 -8.66
C THR A 87 -8.94 9.94 -7.43
N ILE A 88 -8.18 8.83 -7.48
CA ILE A 88 -7.95 7.94 -6.33
C ILE A 88 -7.39 8.73 -5.15
N ARG A 89 -6.36 9.56 -5.36
CA ARG A 89 -5.74 10.38 -4.33
C ARG A 89 -6.73 11.37 -3.69
N GLN A 90 -7.64 11.96 -4.48
CA GLN A 90 -8.69 12.84 -3.97
C GLN A 90 -9.67 12.06 -3.07
N PHE A 91 -10.12 10.87 -3.50
CA PHE A 91 -10.99 10.01 -2.68
C PHE A 91 -10.31 9.60 -1.37
N VAL A 92 -9.07 9.15 -1.44
CA VAL A 92 -8.27 8.81 -0.26
C VAL A 92 -8.13 10.01 0.68
N GLY A 93 -7.80 11.18 0.16
CA GLY A 93 -7.59 12.40 0.96
C GLY A 93 -8.83 12.88 1.72
N ARG A 94 -10.03 12.58 1.23
CA ARG A 94 -11.31 12.98 1.85
C ARG A 94 -11.98 11.87 2.66
N ALA A 95 -11.59 10.59 2.50
CA ALA A 95 -12.29 9.44 3.05
C ALA A 95 -12.45 9.50 4.58
N ILE A 96 -11.40 9.91 5.31
CA ILE A 96 -11.44 10.01 6.78
C ILE A 96 -12.44 11.09 7.24
N GLY A 97 -12.55 12.19 6.50
CA GLY A 97 -13.49 13.27 6.81
C GLY A 97 -14.95 13.00 6.36
N ASN A 98 -15.16 11.95 5.57
CA ASN A 98 -16.46 11.57 5.01
C ASN A 98 -16.70 10.06 5.14
N PRO A 99 -16.63 9.47 6.34
CA PRO A 99 -16.82 8.05 6.51
C PRO A 99 -18.28 7.66 6.22
N LEU A 100 -18.47 6.50 5.60
CA LEU A 100 -19.79 5.91 5.36
C LEU A 100 -19.89 4.61 6.18
N PRO A 101 -20.69 4.57 7.24
CA PRO A 101 -20.86 3.38 8.08
C PRO A 101 -21.22 2.13 7.26
N PRO A 102 -20.66 0.95 7.60
CA PRO A 102 -20.97 -0.27 6.89
C PRO A 102 -22.46 -0.63 6.99
N GLN A 103 -22.97 -1.30 5.97
CA GLN A 103 -24.37 -1.73 5.91
C GLN A 103 -24.49 -3.25 6.08
N VAL A 104 -25.28 -3.68 7.03
CA VAL A 104 -25.54 -5.13 7.25
C VAL A 104 -26.36 -5.68 6.08
N THR A 105 -25.90 -6.82 5.56
CA THR A 105 -26.57 -7.55 4.47
C THR A 105 -26.77 -9.01 4.82
N SER A 106 -27.85 -9.61 4.27
CA SER A 106 -28.07 -11.06 4.33
C SER A 106 -27.34 -11.82 3.21
N HIS A 107 -26.89 -11.11 2.16
CA HIS A 107 -26.09 -11.71 1.09
C HIS A 107 -24.62 -11.62 1.45
N ALA A 108 -24.04 -12.72 1.90
CA ALA A 108 -22.66 -12.81 2.37
C ALA A 108 -21.89 -13.93 1.67
N PRO A 109 -21.36 -13.70 0.46
CA PRO A 109 -20.57 -14.70 -0.27
C PRO A 109 -19.41 -15.28 0.53
N VAL A 110 -18.81 -14.51 1.43
CA VAL A 110 -17.75 -14.99 2.32
C VAL A 110 -18.20 -16.14 3.24
N GLN A 111 -19.50 -16.34 3.45
CA GLN A 111 -20.07 -17.39 4.29
C GLN A 111 -20.73 -18.53 3.50
N GLU A 112 -20.44 -18.67 2.20
CA GLU A 112 -20.98 -19.77 1.36
C GLU A 112 -20.49 -21.16 1.81
N VAL A 113 -19.25 -21.23 2.33
CA VAL A 113 -18.65 -22.46 2.87
C VAL A 113 -18.17 -22.16 4.28
N VAL A 114 -18.49 -23.06 5.24
CA VAL A 114 -18.23 -22.87 6.68
C VAL A 114 -17.54 -24.09 7.24
N HIS A 115 -16.39 -23.91 7.87
CA HIS A 115 -15.64 -24.93 8.61
C HIS A 115 -15.50 -24.51 10.07
N ARG A 116 -16.10 -25.25 11.00
CA ARG A 116 -16.08 -24.97 12.44
C ARG A 116 -15.14 -25.87 13.23
N THR A 117 -14.80 -27.02 12.69
CA THR A 117 -13.95 -28.03 13.34
C THR A 117 -13.21 -28.86 12.30
N GLY A 118 -12.10 -29.47 12.70
CA GLY A 118 -11.38 -30.44 11.87
C GLY A 118 -10.73 -29.88 10.62
N PHE A 119 -10.47 -28.56 10.57
CA PHE A 119 -9.75 -27.92 9.49
C PHE A 119 -8.25 -27.79 9.81
N ASP A 120 -7.46 -27.70 8.76
CA ASP A 120 -6.03 -27.38 8.80
C ASP A 120 -5.77 -26.26 7.79
N LEU A 121 -5.43 -25.08 8.30
CA LEU A 121 -5.22 -23.86 7.50
C LEU A 121 -4.15 -24.06 6.42
N GLY A 122 -3.09 -24.81 6.75
CA GLY A 122 -1.98 -25.05 5.83
C GLY A 122 -2.31 -26.05 4.72
N SER A 123 -3.31 -26.90 4.90
CA SER A 123 -3.85 -27.81 3.88
C SER A 123 -4.98 -27.16 3.08
N MET A 124 -5.77 -26.29 3.73
CA MET A 124 -6.91 -25.60 3.08
C MET A 124 -6.48 -24.52 2.11
N PHE A 125 -5.39 -23.81 2.41
CA PHE A 125 -4.97 -22.63 1.65
C PHE A 125 -3.49 -22.73 1.25
N PRO A 126 -3.11 -22.22 0.07
CA PRO A 126 -1.73 -22.17 -0.39
C PRO A 126 -0.95 -21.07 0.35
N VAL A 127 -0.78 -21.25 1.67
CA VAL A 127 -0.03 -20.31 2.50
C VAL A 127 1.44 -20.32 2.11
N LEU A 128 1.99 -19.15 1.72
CA LEU A 128 3.31 -19.08 1.12
C LEU A 128 4.42 -19.06 2.17
N LYS A 129 5.53 -19.73 1.87
CA LYS A 129 6.85 -19.36 2.37
C LYS A 129 7.51 -18.45 1.35
N HIS A 130 7.88 -17.21 1.75
CA HIS A 130 8.24 -16.16 0.80
C HIS A 130 9.74 -16.15 0.48
N ALA A 131 10.59 -16.37 1.48
CA ALA A 131 12.05 -16.40 1.32
C ALA A 131 12.67 -17.57 2.07
N PRO A 132 13.86 -18.05 1.63
CA PRO A 132 14.54 -19.16 2.33
C PRO A 132 14.79 -18.91 3.81
N GLY A 133 15.06 -17.63 4.18
CA GLY A 133 15.32 -17.22 5.56
C GLY A 133 14.08 -17.00 6.43
N ASP A 134 12.87 -17.11 5.88
CA ASP A 134 11.65 -16.94 6.67
C ASP A 134 11.44 -18.11 7.64
N GLY A 135 10.93 -17.79 8.84
CA GLY A 135 10.69 -18.76 9.92
C GLY A 135 9.59 -19.78 9.63
N GLY A 136 8.85 -19.62 8.54
CA GLY A 136 7.77 -20.52 8.16
C GLY A 136 6.93 -20.00 7.00
N ARG A 137 5.68 -20.47 6.92
CA ARG A 137 4.66 -20.00 5.98
C ARG A 137 3.85 -18.87 6.62
N PHE A 138 3.50 -17.85 5.82
CA PHE A 138 2.80 -16.66 6.30
C PHE A 138 1.59 -16.32 5.46
N PHE A 139 0.48 -15.97 6.10
CA PHE A 139 -0.58 -15.16 5.50
C PHE A 139 -0.10 -13.71 5.49
N THR A 140 0.03 -13.12 4.32
CA THR A 140 0.63 -11.77 4.14
C THR A 140 -0.37 -10.73 3.69
N ALA A 141 -1.50 -11.13 3.11
CA ALA A 141 -2.57 -10.23 2.69
C ALA A 141 -3.75 -10.22 3.69
N GLY A 142 -3.52 -10.65 4.93
CA GLY A 142 -4.53 -10.68 5.98
C GLY A 142 -4.85 -9.28 6.51
N ILE A 143 -6.09 -8.84 6.33
CA ILE A 143 -6.64 -7.65 7.00
C ILE A 143 -7.29 -8.13 8.29
N VAL A 144 -6.71 -7.74 9.41
CA VAL A 144 -7.17 -8.10 10.76
C VAL A 144 -8.17 -7.07 11.22
N ILE A 145 -9.39 -7.51 11.50
CA ILE A 145 -10.50 -6.69 11.97
C ILE A 145 -10.76 -7.03 13.43
N VAL A 146 -10.76 -6.01 14.28
CA VAL A 146 -11.14 -6.09 15.69
C VAL A 146 -12.07 -4.94 16.03
N ARG A 147 -12.75 -5.04 17.17
CA ARG A 147 -13.46 -3.92 17.79
C ARG A 147 -12.76 -3.60 19.11
N ASP A 148 -12.30 -2.37 19.27
CA ASP A 148 -11.64 -1.94 20.50
C ASP A 148 -12.58 -2.13 21.70
N PRO A 149 -12.18 -2.87 22.74
CA PRO A 149 -13.07 -3.20 23.85
C PRO A 149 -13.49 -2.01 24.71
N GLN A 150 -12.72 -0.92 24.68
CA GLN A 150 -13.01 0.27 25.46
C GLN A 150 -13.86 1.29 24.68
N THR A 151 -13.54 1.49 23.41
CA THR A 151 -14.21 2.53 22.57
C THR A 151 -15.33 1.97 21.70
N GLY A 152 -15.34 0.67 21.44
CA GLY A 152 -16.27 0.03 20.51
C GLY A 152 -16.00 0.30 19.04
N ILE A 153 -14.93 1.04 18.70
CA ILE A 153 -14.57 1.42 17.33
C ILE A 153 -13.90 0.24 16.64
N TYR A 154 -14.26 0.03 15.37
CA TYR A 154 -13.63 -0.99 14.55
C TYR A 154 -12.26 -0.51 14.06
N ASN A 155 -11.26 -1.41 14.17
CA ASN A 155 -9.97 -1.27 13.54
C ASN A 155 -9.79 -2.36 12.48
N ALA A 156 -9.33 -1.99 11.30
CA ALA A 156 -8.95 -2.91 10.24
C ALA A 156 -7.51 -2.58 9.78
N SER A 157 -6.58 -3.53 9.94
CA SER A 157 -5.17 -3.30 9.64
C SER A 157 -4.47 -4.53 9.09
N TYR A 158 -3.47 -4.32 8.24
CA TYR A 158 -2.62 -5.40 7.73
C TYR A 158 -1.68 -5.93 8.80
N HIS A 159 -1.69 -7.24 8.97
CA HIS A 159 -0.71 -7.95 9.78
C HIS A 159 -0.25 -9.22 9.07
N ARG A 160 1.04 -9.51 9.18
CA ARG A 160 1.54 -10.83 8.80
C ARG A 160 1.20 -11.83 9.90
N LEU A 161 0.81 -13.03 9.46
CA LEU A 161 0.38 -14.10 10.35
C LEU A 161 1.18 -15.35 10.00
N GLN A 162 2.07 -15.78 10.90
CA GLN A 162 2.85 -17.00 10.69
C GLN A 162 2.03 -18.23 11.06
N LEU A 163 1.93 -19.18 10.15
CA LEU A 163 1.27 -20.45 10.43
C LEU A 163 2.11 -21.27 11.44
N VAL A 164 1.54 -21.56 12.62
CA VAL A 164 2.23 -22.26 13.70
C VAL A 164 1.50 -23.53 14.17
N GLY A 165 0.35 -23.81 13.59
CA GLY A 165 -0.45 -25.00 13.86
C GLY A 165 -1.59 -25.13 12.85
N PRO A 166 -2.39 -26.21 12.91
CA PRO A 166 -3.48 -26.43 11.98
C PRO A 166 -4.57 -25.35 12.09
N ASP A 167 -4.79 -24.79 13.26
CA ASP A 167 -5.80 -23.78 13.61
C ASP A 167 -5.20 -22.54 14.28
N ARG A 168 -3.88 -22.34 14.19
CA ARG A 168 -3.16 -21.31 14.94
C ARG A 168 -2.17 -20.56 14.08
N VAL A 169 -2.14 -19.24 14.30
CA VAL A 169 -1.13 -18.37 13.68
C VAL A 169 -0.52 -17.47 14.74
N ALA A 170 0.77 -17.14 14.59
CA ALA A 170 1.41 -16.07 15.36
C ALA A 170 1.14 -14.74 14.68
N ILE A 171 0.75 -13.73 15.44
CA ILE A 171 0.46 -12.39 14.92
C ILE A 171 1.47 -11.37 15.41
N LYS A 172 2.16 -10.67 14.48
CA LYS A 172 3.06 -9.56 14.84
C LYS A 172 2.25 -8.30 15.14
N LEU A 173 2.38 -7.80 16.37
CA LEU A 173 1.74 -6.56 16.83
C LEU A 173 2.80 -5.47 17.06
N ASP A 174 2.91 -4.52 16.12
CA ASP A 174 3.85 -3.41 16.21
C ASP A 174 3.42 -2.39 17.28
N TYR A 175 4.39 -1.80 17.97
CA TYR A 175 4.13 -0.76 18.96
C TYR A 175 3.46 0.48 18.35
N GLY A 176 2.56 1.10 19.14
CA GLY A 176 1.86 2.32 18.75
C GLY A 176 0.84 2.14 17.61
N ARG A 177 0.39 0.91 17.34
CA ARG A 177 -0.68 0.59 16.41
C ARG A 177 -2.00 0.34 17.12
N HIS A 178 -3.12 0.68 16.45
CA HIS A 178 -4.47 0.57 17.05
C HIS A 178 -4.78 -0.88 17.46
N LEU A 179 -4.45 -1.86 16.63
CA LEU A 179 -4.63 -3.28 17.01
C LEU A 179 -3.83 -3.64 18.27
N ARG A 180 -2.58 -3.15 18.40
CA ARG A 180 -1.79 -3.39 19.61
C ARG A 180 -2.47 -2.76 20.83
N LEU A 181 -3.00 -1.55 20.72
CA LEU A 181 -3.71 -0.88 21.82
C LEU A 181 -4.98 -1.64 22.21
N ALA A 182 -5.78 -2.08 21.24
CA ALA A 182 -6.98 -2.89 21.49
C ALA A 182 -6.63 -4.22 22.20
N PHE A 183 -5.54 -4.88 21.75
CA PHE A 183 -5.04 -6.11 22.38
C PHE A 183 -4.59 -5.89 23.83
N GLU A 184 -3.81 -4.83 24.10
CA GLU A 184 -3.36 -4.52 25.45
C GLU A 184 -4.55 -4.19 26.38
N ARG A 185 -5.58 -3.49 25.87
CA ARG A 185 -6.82 -3.23 26.63
C ARG A 185 -7.57 -4.51 27.00
N ALA A 186 -7.74 -5.43 26.05
CA ALA A 186 -8.34 -6.74 26.32
C ALA A 186 -7.51 -7.56 27.35
N LYS A 187 -6.19 -7.57 27.16
CA LYS A 187 -5.26 -8.27 28.06
C LYS A 187 -5.30 -7.73 29.50
N GLN A 188 -5.50 -6.42 29.71
CA GLN A 188 -5.63 -5.82 31.03
C GLN A 188 -6.86 -6.35 31.81
N THR A 189 -7.92 -6.73 31.11
CA THR A 189 -9.11 -7.37 31.72
C THR A 189 -8.99 -8.90 31.79
N GLY A 190 -7.90 -9.48 31.27
CA GLY A 190 -7.69 -10.93 31.23
C GLY A 190 -8.48 -11.62 30.12
N GLU A 191 -9.00 -10.87 29.15
CA GLU A 191 -9.82 -11.38 28.07
C GLU A 191 -9.00 -11.54 26.78
N ASP A 192 -9.31 -12.57 26.01
CA ASP A 192 -8.81 -12.73 24.65
C ASP A 192 -9.52 -11.71 23.74
N LEU A 193 -8.80 -11.17 22.74
CA LEU A 193 -9.38 -10.19 21.82
C LEU A 193 -10.06 -10.90 20.63
N PRO A 194 -11.38 -10.78 20.46
CA PRO A 194 -12.07 -11.30 19.27
C PRO A 194 -11.53 -10.69 17.98
N VAL A 195 -11.41 -11.50 16.94
CA VAL A 195 -10.79 -11.10 15.68
C VAL A 195 -11.43 -11.78 14.47
N VAL A 196 -11.44 -11.07 13.34
CA VAL A 196 -11.67 -11.64 12.01
C VAL A 196 -10.51 -11.26 11.10
N VAL A 197 -9.92 -12.24 10.42
CA VAL A 197 -8.90 -12.02 9.40
C VAL A 197 -9.51 -12.18 8.03
N CYS A 198 -9.49 -11.13 7.22
CA CYS A 198 -10.04 -11.09 5.87
C CYS A 198 -8.92 -11.17 4.82
N ILE A 199 -9.05 -12.08 3.84
CA ILE A 199 -8.12 -12.24 2.72
C ILE A 199 -8.91 -12.08 1.43
N GLY A 200 -8.44 -11.23 0.50
CA GLY A 200 -9.17 -10.89 -0.72
C GLY A 200 -10.42 -10.05 -0.45
N ALA A 201 -10.26 -8.97 0.31
CA ALA A 201 -11.31 -8.03 0.66
C ALA A 201 -11.51 -6.93 -0.39
N ASP A 202 -12.48 -6.05 -0.17
CA ASP A 202 -12.71 -4.85 -1.00
C ASP A 202 -11.44 -4.00 -1.13
N ILE A 203 -11.12 -3.49 -2.33
CA ILE A 203 -9.88 -2.73 -2.59
C ILE A 203 -9.83 -1.43 -1.73
N ALA A 204 -10.98 -0.80 -1.48
CA ALA A 204 -11.02 0.35 -0.57
C ALA A 204 -10.63 -0.03 0.86
N LEU A 205 -10.98 -1.25 1.32
CA LEU A 205 -10.57 -1.74 2.62
C LEU A 205 -9.07 -2.08 2.64
N HIS A 206 -8.49 -2.58 1.55
CA HIS A 206 -7.04 -2.77 1.43
C HIS A 206 -6.28 -1.46 1.65
N TYR A 207 -6.73 -0.35 1.03
CA TYR A 207 -6.11 0.97 1.20
C TYR A 207 -6.28 1.51 2.62
N THR A 208 -7.48 1.37 3.18
CA THR A 208 -7.77 1.85 4.54
C THR A 208 -6.96 1.07 5.58
N ALA A 209 -6.90 -0.27 5.46
CA ALA A 209 -6.13 -1.13 6.34
C ALA A 209 -4.61 -0.91 6.26
N ALA A 210 -4.11 -0.39 5.14
CA ALA A 210 -2.71 -0.01 4.96
C ALA A 210 -2.40 1.40 5.49
N THR A 211 -3.42 2.24 5.75
CA THR A 211 -3.27 3.58 6.31
C THR A 211 -2.82 3.52 7.77
N MET A 212 -2.00 4.47 8.20
CA MET A 212 -1.32 4.36 9.48
C MET A 212 -1.49 5.60 10.37
N GLY A 213 -1.48 5.38 11.66
CA GLY A 213 -1.29 6.27 12.79
C GLY A 213 -1.63 7.76 12.55
N SER A 214 -0.67 8.56 12.10
CA SER A 214 -0.88 9.99 11.89
C SER A 214 -1.90 10.32 10.79
N GLN A 215 -2.16 9.40 9.87
CA GLN A 215 -3.15 9.55 8.80
C GLN A 215 -4.51 8.92 9.16
N MET A 216 -4.55 8.05 10.17
CA MET A 216 -5.76 7.38 10.66
C MET A 216 -5.89 7.61 12.17
N PRO A 217 -6.74 8.53 12.64
CA PRO A 217 -6.95 8.77 14.06
C PRO A 217 -7.54 7.53 14.76
N GLU A 218 -7.24 7.35 16.04
CA GLU A 218 -7.80 6.24 16.85
C GLU A 218 -9.34 6.27 16.93
N SER A 219 -9.93 7.45 16.72
CA SER A 219 -11.39 7.63 16.68
C SER A 219 -12.02 7.28 15.32
N ALA A 220 -11.22 6.92 14.31
CA ALA A 220 -11.75 6.56 13.00
C ALA A 220 -12.10 5.08 12.94
N ASP A 221 -13.29 4.76 12.45
CA ASP A 221 -13.72 3.40 12.10
C ASP A 221 -13.26 3.10 10.68
N GLU A 222 -12.29 2.20 10.53
CA GLU A 222 -11.69 1.89 9.24
C GLU A 222 -12.68 1.25 8.25
N LEU A 223 -13.71 0.54 8.73
CA LEU A 223 -14.75 0.01 7.83
C LEU A 223 -15.59 1.15 7.25
N ALA A 224 -15.90 2.16 8.07
CA ALA A 224 -16.61 3.34 7.61
C ALA A 224 -15.75 4.22 6.70
N VAL A 225 -14.44 4.36 6.99
CA VAL A 225 -13.49 5.09 6.14
C VAL A 225 -13.35 4.40 4.78
N ALA A 226 -13.32 3.07 4.74
CA ALA A 226 -13.29 2.32 3.48
C ALA A 226 -14.58 2.54 2.66
N GLY A 227 -15.74 2.64 3.32
CA GLY A 227 -16.99 3.07 2.68
C GLY A 227 -16.90 4.47 2.08
N GLY A 228 -16.31 5.41 2.83
CA GLY A 228 -16.05 6.79 2.36
C GLY A 228 -15.10 6.84 1.16
N LEU A 229 -14.10 5.98 1.12
CA LEU A 229 -13.19 5.83 -0.02
C LEU A 229 -13.91 5.28 -1.25
N ALA A 230 -14.73 4.25 -1.09
CA ALA A 230 -15.50 3.67 -2.18
C ALA A 230 -16.68 4.55 -2.65
N GLY A 231 -17.06 5.58 -1.89
CA GLY A 231 -18.27 6.38 -2.12
C GLY A 231 -19.58 5.61 -1.89
N ARG A 232 -19.51 4.44 -1.24
CA ARG A 232 -20.64 3.57 -0.87
C ARG A 232 -20.37 2.85 0.44
N ALA A 233 -21.42 2.61 1.23
CA ALA A 233 -21.28 1.76 2.42
C ALA A 233 -20.77 0.36 2.06
N LEU A 234 -19.80 -0.15 2.85
CA LEU A 234 -19.36 -1.54 2.68
C LEU A 234 -20.47 -2.50 3.14
N PRO A 235 -20.85 -3.52 2.34
CA PRO A 235 -21.72 -4.57 2.82
C PRO A 235 -20.98 -5.46 3.83
N VAL A 236 -21.58 -5.65 5.00
CA VAL A 236 -21.02 -6.52 6.07
C VAL A 236 -22.04 -7.55 6.53
N ALA A 237 -21.56 -8.70 6.96
CA ALA A 237 -22.37 -9.73 7.63
C ALA A 237 -21.87 -9.93 9.07
N LYS A 238 -22.72 -10.47 9.93
CA LYS A 238 -22.30 -10.87 11.26
C LYS A 238 -21.37 -12.08 11.18
N ALA A 239 -20.26 -12.04 11.91
CA ALA A 239 -19.41 -13.22 12.06
C ALA A 239 -20.16 -14.34 12.77
N LEU A 240 -19.76 -15.59 12.55
CA LEU A 240 -20.49 -16.77 13.02
C LEU A 240 -20.09 -17.22 14.42
N THR A 241 -18.90 -16.83 14.90
CA THR A 241 -18.33 -17.29 16.18
C THR A 241 -17.92 -16.15 17.10
N VAL A 242 -17.76 -14.94 16.58
CA VAL A 242 -17.36 -13.76 17.35
C VAL A 242 -18.33 -12.59 17.13
N ASP A 243 -18.44 -11.67 18.10
CA ASP A 243 -19.33 -10.50 17.96
C ASP A 243 -18.64 -9.36 17.15
N LEU A 244 -18.35 -9.68 15.88
CA LEU A 244 -17.75 -8.75 14.91
C LEU A 244 -18.52 -8.77 13.59
N MET A 245 -18.26 -7.77 12.75
CA MET A 245 -18.72 -7.71 11.36
C MET A 245 -17.62 -8.16 10.40
N VAL A 246 -18.01 -8.92 9.38
CA VAL A 246 -17.16 -9.40 8.30
C VAL A 246 -17.58 -8.70 7.00
N PRO A 247 -16.69 -8.07 6.23
CA PRO A 247 -17.01 -7.59 4.90
C PRO A 247 -17.54 -8.74 4.02
N ALA A 248 -18.79 -8.63 3.59
CA ALA A 248 -19.56 -9.72 2.99
C ALA A 248 -18.97 -10.26 1.68
N GLU A 249 -18.24 -9.39 0.95
CA GLU A 249 -17.65 -9.70 -0.36
C GLU A 249 -16.22 -10.27 -0.29
N THR A 250 -15.68 -10.50 0.91
CA THR A 250 -14.35 -11.09 1.13
C THR A 250 -14.25 -12.51 0.54
N GLU A 251 -13.07 -12.91 0.09
CA GLU A 251 -12.84 -14.26 -0.45
C GLU A 251 -12.76 -15.31 0.66
N ILE A 252 -12.00 -15.01 1.74
CA ILE A 252 -11.73 -15.92 2.87
C ILE A 252 -11.76 -15.09 4.16
N ALA A 253 -12.43 -15.60 5.18
CA ALA A 253 -12.39 -15.03 6.53
C ALA A 253 -12.04 -16.11 7.57
N LEU A 254 -11.12 -15.76 8.48
CA LEU A 254 -10.76 -16.57 9.64
C LEU A 254 -11.31 -15.85 10.87
N GLU A 255 -12.23 -16.49 11.58
CA GLU A 255 -12.83 -15.97 12.81
C GLU A 255 -12.19 -16.63 14.01
N GLY A 256 -11.90 -15.89 15.07
CA GLY A 256 -11.27 -16.41 16.26
C GLY A 256 -10.90 -15.34 17.27
N HIS A 257 -9.83 -15.57 18.02
CA HIS A 257 -9.38 -14.66 19.06
C HIS A 257 -7.86 -14.61 19.19
N ILE A 258 -7.32 -13.45 19.54
CA ILE A 258 -5.91 -13.28 19.90
C ILE A 258 -5.79 -13.55 21.40
N SER A 259 -5.04 -14.59 21.76
CA SER A 259 -4.92 -15.03 23.15
C SER A 259 -4.15 -14.01 24.00
N ALA A 260 -4.71 -13.65 25.13
CA ALA A 260 -4.07 -12.77 26.13
C ALA A 260 -2.87 -13.45 26.83
N THR A 261 -2.78 -14.78 26.80
CA THR A 261 -1.82 -15.56 27.60
C THR A 261 -0.85 -16.41 26.77
N GLN A 262 -1.23 -16.82 25.54
CA GLN A 262 -0.40 -17.70 24.71
C GLN A 262 0.51 -16.87 23.81
N THR A 263 1.79 -17.14 23.84
CA THR A 263 2.79 -16.58 22.94
C THR A 263 3.60 -17.69 22.29
N VAL A 264 4.19 -17.40 21.13
CA VAL A 264 5.06 -18.30 20.37
C VAL A 264 6.13 -17.48 19.65
N ARG A 265 7.26 -18.11 19.33
CA ARG A 265 8.31 -17.46 18.50
C ARG A 265 7.77 -17.22 17.10
N GLU A 266 7.84 -15.97 16.62
CA GLU A 266 7.41 -15.49 15.31
C GLU A 266 8.63 -14.93 14.54
N GLY A 267 8.67 -15.15 13.25
CA GLY A 267 9.76 -14.71 12.38
C GLY A 267 10.87 -15.73 12.25
N PRO A 268 12.03 -15.38 11.61
CA PRO A 268 12.21 -14.14 10.85
C PRO A 268 11.27 -14.02 9.65
N PHE A 269 11.11 -12.79 9.14
CA PHE A 269 10.32 -12.52 7.93
C PHE A 269 10.94 -11.37 7.12
N GLY A 270 10.95 -11.48 5.80
CA GLY A 270 11.46 -10.45 4.89
C GLY A 270 10.61 -9.20 4.88
N GLU A 271 11.09 -8.09 5.46
CA GLU A 271 10.38 -6.82 5.55
C GLU A 271 10.46 -5.99 4.27
N PHE A 272 9.54 -5.01 4.11
CA PHE A 272 9.46 -4.14 2.94
C PHE A 272 10.75 -3.35 2.63
N VAL A 273 11.60 -3.12 3.62
CA VAL A 273 12.91 -2.48 3.47
C VAL A 273 13.98 -3.41 2.88
N GLY A 274 13.65 -4.68 2.59
CA GLY A 274 14.56 -5.66 2.01
C GLY A 274 15.45 -6.40 3.02
N PHE A 275 15.20 -6.23 4.31
CA PHE A 275 15.93 -6.90 5.39
C PHE A 275 14.98 -7.79 6.19
N PRO A 276 15.48 -8.93 6.73
CA PRO A 276 14.66 -9.74 7.62
C PRO A 276 14.44 -9.04 8.96
N SER A 277 13.22 -9.16 9.50
CA SER A 277 12.96 -8.88 10.91
C SER A 277 13.59 -9.97 11.78
N PRO A 278 13.96 -9.66 13.04
CA PRO A 278 14.37 -10.70 13.99
C PRO A 278 13.17 -11.56 14.38
N GLU A 279 13.48 -12.73 14.96
CA GLU A 279 12.49 -13.49 15.73
C GLU A 279 12.11 -12.73 17.00
N ASP A 280 10.84 -12.83 17.38
CA ASP A 280 10.33 -12.22 18.59
C ASP A 280 9.15 -13.06 19.15
N ASP A 281 8.82 -12.87 20.42
CA ASP A 281 7.62 -13.47 21.00
C ASP A 281 6.38 -12.72 20.50
N ALA A 282 5.43 -13.46 19.95
CA ALA A 282 4.19 -12.93 19.41
C ALA A 282 2.98 -13.64 19.98
N PRO A 283 1.85 -12.94 20.18
CA PRO A 283 0.60 -13.59 20.61
C PRO A 283 0.14 -14.62 19.58
N VAL A 284 -0.52 -15.66 20.09
CA VAL A 284 -1.18 -16.66 19.26
C VAL A 284 -2.61 -16.19 18.94
N LEU A 285 -2.97 -16.19 17.67
CA LEU A 285 -4.34 -16.09 17.22
C LEU A 285 -4.85 -17.52 16.98
N VAL A 286 -5.88 -17.91 17.70
CA VAL A 286 -6.57 -19.19 17.55
C VAL A 286 -7.76 -18.96 16.61
N VAL A 287 -7.88 -19.82 15.59
CA VAL A 287 -8.97 -19.76 14.61
C VAL A 287 -10.05 -20.75 15.02
N ASP A 288 -11.26 -20.26 15.28
CA ASP A 288 -12.41 -21.05 15.71
C ASP A 288 -13.32 -21.45 14.54
N CYS A 289 -13.30 -20.65 13.47
CA CYS A 289 -14.10 -20.88 12.29
C CYS A 289 -13.41 -20.31 11.04
N VAL A 290 -13.48 -21.05 9.95
CA VAL A 290 -13.08 -20.59 8.62
C VAL A 290 -14.30 -20.48 7.74
N THR A 291 -14.50 -19.32 7.13
CA THR A 291 -15.55 -19.13 6.12
C THR A 291 -14.92 -18.65 4.81
N HIS A 292 -15.50 -19.06 3.68
CA HIS A 292 -14.99 -18.62 2.40
C HIS A 292 -16.05 -18.75 1.28
N ARG A 293 -15.82 -18.04 0.16
CA ARG A 293 -16.56 -18.25 -1.08
C ARG A 293 -16.39 -19.69 -1.55
N ARG A 294 -17.33 -20.21 -2.32
CA ARG A 294 -17.25 -21.57 -2.86
C ARG A 294 -15.98 -21.84 -3.68
N ASN A 295 -15.52 -20.87 -4.44
CA ASN A 295 -14.27 -20.92 -5.21
C ASN A 295 -13.44 -19.66 -4.88
N PRO A 296 -12.77 -19.60 -3.72
CA PRO A 296 -12.07 -18.41 -3.31
C PRO A 296 -10.75 -18.24 -4.05
N VAL A 297 -10.35 -16.99 -4.26
CA VAL A 297 -9.02 -16.61 -4.73
C VAL A 297 -8.18 -16.23 -3.52
N TYR A 298 -7.05 -16.90 -3.32
CA TYR A 298 -6.13 -16.58 -2.24
C TYR A 298 -5.24 -15.41 -2.65
N HIS A 299 -5.34 -14.29 -1.94
CA HIS A 299 -4.46 -13.13 -2.15
C HIS A 299 -3.20 -13.26 -1.30
N ALA A 300 -2.03 -13.07 -1.91
CA ALA A 300 -0.74 -13.06 -1.25
C ALA A 300 0.09 -11.83 -1.65
N ILE A 301 0.83 -11.29 -0.68
CA ILE A 301 1.70 -10.12 -0.86
C ILE A 301 3.12 -10.50 -0.42
N ASN A 302 4.12 -10.21 -1.24
CA ASN A 302 5.52 -10.33 -0.81
C ASN A 302 5.86 -9.22 0.19
N GLY A 303 6.42 -9.55 1.35
CA GLY A 303 6.86 -8.57 2.34
C GLY A 303 7.84 -7.56 1.70
N TYR A 304 8.89 -8.05 1.04
CA TYR A 304 9.78 -7.23 0.20
C TYR A 304 9.27 -7.19 -1.24
N GLY A 305 8.11 -6.55 -1.44
CA GLY A 305 7.45 -6.36 -2.73
C GLY A 305 6.93 -4.95 -2.92
N ARG A 306 6.73 -4.55 -4.18
CA ARG A 306 6.19 -3.22 -4.52
C ARG A 306 4.75 -3.05 -4.05
N GLU A 307 3.95 -4.11 -4.04
CA GLU A 307 2.57 -4.04 -3.56
C GLU A 307 2.49 -3.55 -2.12
N THR A 308 3.36 -4.04 -1.22
CA THR A 308 3.41 -3.65 0.19
C THR A 308 3.62 -2.13 0.37
N VAL A 309 4.45 -1.52 -0.46
CA VAL A 309 4.75 -0.08 -0.37
C VAL A 309 3.78 0.76 -1.17
N MET A 310 3.26 0.24 -2.30
CA MET A 310 2.32 0.94 -3.18
C MET A 310 0.95 1.18 -2.51
N LEU A 311 0.49 0.27 -1.66
CA LEU A 311 -0.73 0.41 -0.86
C LEU A 311 -0.79 1.71 -0.03
N ARG A 312 0.36 2.29 0.32
CA ARG A 312 0.44 3.52 1.13
C ARG A 312 0.71 4.78 0.32
N LYS A 313 1.14 4.64 -0.94
CA LYS A 313 1.61 5.74 -1.77
C LYS A 313 0.63 6.90 -1.80
N TYR A 314 -0.59 6.67 -2.25
CA TYR A 314 -1.58 7.74 -2.44
C TYR A 314 -2.13 8.31 -1.14
N VAL A 315 -2.14 7.51 -0.07
CA VAL A 315 -2.46 7.99 1.28
C VAL A 315 -1.41 8.98 1.76
N LEU A 316 -0.14 8.67 1.58
CA LEU A 316 0.98 9.54 1.99
C LEU A 316 1.05 10.80 1.13
N GLU A 317 0.85 10.70 -0.18
CA GLU A 317 0.78 11.87 -1.08
C GLU A 317 -0.37 12.81 -0.73
N ALA A 318 -1.57 12.26 -0.51
CA ALA A 318 -2.74 13.05 -0.10
C ALA A 318 -2.50 13.74 1.25
N SER A 319 -1.91 13.04 2.21
CA SER A 319 -1.57 13.57 3.54
C SER A 319 -0.50 14.66 3.45
N LEU A 320 0.52 14.44 2.62
CA LEU A 320 1.59 15.40 2.39
C LEU A 320 1.04 16.71 1.80
N LEU A 321 0.26 16.62 0.72
CA LEU A 321 -0.34 17.79 0.06
C LEU A 321 -1.30 18.52 0.99
N LYS A 322 -2.16 17.80 1.74
CA LYS A 322 -3.10 18.37 2.69
C LYS A 322 -2.41 19.16 3.80
N ALA A 323 -1.21 18.70 4.23
CA ALA A 323 -0.44 19.37 5.28
C ALA A 323 0.39 20.55 4.75
N VAL A 324 0.97 20.42 3.55
CA VAL A 324 1.93 21.39 3.02
C VAL A 324 1.26 22.54 2.29
N GLN A 325 0.27 22.28 1.43
CA GLN A 325 -0.36 23.31 0.59
C GLN A 325 -0.94 24.51 1.36
N PRO A 326 -1.59 24.35 2.52
CA PRO A 326 -2.10 25.50 3.28
C PRO A 326 -1.00 26.44 3.79
N ALA A 327 0.20 25.89 4.12
CA ALA A 327 1.34 26.65 4.60
C ALA A 327 2.24 27.15 3.45
N VAL A 328 2.25 26.48 2.32
CA VAL A 328 3.10 26.75 1.15
C VAL A 328 2.27 26.70 -0.13
N PRO A 329 1.54 27.79 -0.46
CA PRO A 329 0.55 27.80 -1.55
C PRO A 329 1.12 27.56 -2.95
N ILE A 330 2.43 27.67 -3.12
CA ILE A 330 3.11 27.42 -4.42
C ILE A 330 3.27 25.91 -4.72
N VAL A 331 3.02 25.03 -3.76
CA VAL A 331 3.06 23.56 -3.97
C VAL A 331 1.86 23.13 -4.80
N VAL A 332 2.14 22.53 -5.97
CA VAL A 332 1.12 22.10 -6.93
C VAL A 332 0.92 20.59 -6.94
N ASP A 333 1.99 19.81 -6.72
CA ASP A 333 1.89 18.34 -6.69
C ASP A 333 3.02 17.71 -5.84
N ALA A 334 2.88 16.42 -5.55
CA ALA A 334 3.90 15.64 -4.85
C ALA A 334 3.90 14.19 -5.34
N GLU A 335 5.07 13.57 -5.34
CA GLU A 335 5.29 12.17 -5.67
C GLU A 335 6.09 11.50 -4.56
N MET A 336 5.56 10.43 -3.99
CA MET A 336 6.31 9.52 -3.13
C MET A 336 7.06 8.54 -4.03
N THR A 337 8.39 8.67 -4.11
CA THR A 337 9.19 7.98 -5.14
C THR A 337 9.27 6.47 -4.95
N ALA A 338 9.30 5.73 -6.06
CA ALA A 338 9.42 4.26 -6.03
C ALA A 338 10.76 3.81 -5.42
N GLY A 339 11.86 4.50 -5.71
CA GLY A 339 13.19 4.23 -5.14
C GLY A 339 13.24 4.50 -3.63
N GLY A 340 12.46 5.46 -3.13
CA GLY A 340 12.24 5.74 -1.72
C GLY A 340 11.15 4.87 -1.08
N MET A 341 10.77 3.76 -1.73
CA MET A 341 9.77 2.79 -1.24
C MET A 341 8.40 3.44 -0.99
N HIS A 342 8.05 4.48 -1.75
CA HIS A 342 6.85 5.30 -1.57
C HIS A 342 6.62 5.79 -0.13
N ARG A 343 7.72 5.95 0.63
CA ARG A 343 7.66 6.29 2.06
C ARG A 343 8.77 7.23 2.53
N PHE A 344 10.01 7.00 2.08
CA PHE A 344 11.19 7.68 2.62
C PHE A 344 11.63 8.88 1.80
N HIS A 345 11.30 8.91 0.51
CA HIS A 345 11.66 10.00 -0.39
C HIS A 345 10.42 10.59 -1.06
N ALA A 346 10.36 11.92 -1.12
CA ALA A 346 9.33 12.65 -1.85
C ALA A 346 9.97 13.65 -2.82
N VAL A 347 9.32 13.84 -3.97
CA VAL A 347 9.54 14.98 -4.85
C VAL A 347 8.33 15.89 -4.75
N VAL A 348 8.54 17.16 -4.45
CA VAL A 348 7.50 18.19 -4.33
C VAL A 348 7.64 19.16 -5.47
N GLN A 349 6.59 19.34 -6.25
CA GLN A 349 6.55 20.27 -7.38
C GLN A 349 5.98 21.62 -6.95
N VAL A 350 6.66 22.69 -7.29
CA VAL A 350 6.25 24.05 -6.96
C VAL A 350 6.10 24.92 -8.22
N LYS A 351 5.22 25.91 -8.13
CA LYS A 351 4.99 26.90 -9.17
C LYS A 351 5.23 28.30 -8.63
N LYS A 352 6.40 28.85 -8.91
CA LYS A 352 6.73 30.24 -8.56
C LYS A 352 6.16 31.19 -9.61
N ALA A 353 5.20 32.05 -9.26
CA ALA A 353 4.57 33.02 -10.16
C ALA A 353 5.21 34.42 -10.11
N SER A 354 6.04 34.69 -9.08
CA SER A 354 6.73 35.98 -8.91
C SER A 354 7.96 35.80 -8.03
N ARG A 355 8.82 36.82 -7.98
CA ARG A 355 9.97 36.88 -7.08
C ARG A 355 9.59 36.75 -5.59
N GLN A 356 8.39 37.16 -5.21
CA GLN A 356 7.91 37.03 -3.83
C GLN A 356 7.73 35.58 -3.38
N HIS A 357 7.74 34.63 -4.32
CA HIS A 357 7.66 33.20 -4.04
C HIS A 357 9.03 32.58 -3.76
N GLU A 358 10.13 33.33 -3.91
CA GLU A 358 11.45 32.83 -3.54
C GLU A 358 11.54 32.56 -2.04
N GLY A 359 12.15 31.41 -1.68
CA GLY A 359 12.24 30.90 -0.31
C GLY A 359 11.11 29.97 0.09
N PHE A 360 9.91 30.03 -0.53
CA PHE A 360 8.83 29.09 -0.24
C PHE A 360 9.16 27.64 -0.59
N GLN A 361 10.00 27.37 -1.59
CA GLN A 361 10.47 26.02 -1.89
C GLN A 361 11.21 25.39 -0.70
N ARG A 362 11.98 26.17 0.05
CA ARG A 362 12.64 25.69 1.29
C ARG A 362 11.63 25.44 2.40
N ASN A 363 10.60 26.29 2.51
CA ASN A 363 9.50 26.07 3.46
C ASN A 363 8.71 24.77 3.11
N ALA A 364 8.57 24.44 1.82
CA ALA A 364 7.95 23.18 1.37
C ALA A 364 8.73 21.95 1.89
N ILE A 365 10.07 22.00 1.84
CA ILE A 365 10.94 20.94 2.39
C ILE A 365 10.68 20.76 3.88
N LEU A 366 10.71 21.84 4.65
CA LEU A 366 10.52 21.79 6.12
C LEU A 366 9.12 21.32 6.49
N ALA A 367 8.10 21.82 5.82
CA ALA A 367 6.72 21.42 6.02
C ALA A 367 6.49 19.93 5.69
N ALA A 368 7.12 19.42 4.63
CA ALA A 368 7.05 18.01 4.25
C ALA A 368 7.63 17.08 5.33
N PHE A 369 8.78 17.43 5.91
CA PHE A 369 9.36 16.67 7.01
C PHE A 369 8.51 16.73 8.29
N GLY A 370 7.84 17.85 8.54
CA GLY A 370 6.89 17.97 9.64
C GLY A 370 5.60 17.16 9.42
N ALA A 371 5.16 17.04 8.17
CA ALA A 371 3.95 16.32 7.81
C ALA A 371 4.10 14.79 7.92
N LEU A 372 5.24 14.26 7.46
CA LEU A 372 5.49 12.81 7.39
C LEU A 372 6.83 12.48 8.07
N LYS A 373 6.76 11.94 9.29
CA LYS A 373 7.94 11.61 10.09
C LYS A 373 8.92 10.64 9.43
N ASP A 374 8.42 9.77 8.54
CA ASP A 374 9.23 8.74 7.87
C ASP A 374 9.98 9.27 6.64
N LEU A 375 9.67 10.48 6.16
CA LEU A 375 10.45 11.10 5.09
C LEU A 375 11.88 11.37 5.55
N ASP A 376 12.83 10.89 4.77
CA ASP A 376 14.26 11.06 4.98
C ASP A 376 14.88 12.02 3.95
N MET A 377 14.29 12.08 2.75
CA MET A 377 14.71 12.98 1.68
C MET A 377 13.51 13.66 1.01
N VAL A 378 13.63 14.97 0.80
CA VAL A 378 12.65 15.76 0.03
C VAL A 378 13.40 16.57 -1.03
N ILE A 379 13.03 16.38 -2.28
CA ILE A 379 13.52 17.16 -3.42
C ILE A 379 12.40 18.10 -3.86
N VAL A 380 12.69 19.39 -4.01
CA VAL A 380 11.74 20.36 -4.56
C VAL A 380 12.18 20.77 -5.95
N VAL A 381 11.25 20.74 -6.90
CA VAL A 381 11.47 21.07 -8.32
C VAL A 381 10.41 22.04 -8.84
N ASP A 382 10.69 22.73 -9.94
CA ASP A 382 9.72 23.59 -10.64
C ASP A 382 8.65 22.79 -11.40
N ASP A 383 7.60 23.48 -11.89
CA ASP A 383 6.44 22.91 -12.58
C ASP A 383 6.71 22.41 -14.01
N ASP A 384 7.93 22.61 -14.54
CA ASP A 384 8.38 22.06 -15.82
C ASP A 384 9.06 20.68 -15.71
N ILE A 385 9.22 20.14 -14.49
CA ILE A 385 9.78 18.81 -14.22
C ILE A 385 8.66 17.81 -14.00
N ASP A 386 8.66 16.69 -14.73
CA ASP A 386 7.77 15.58 -14.44
C ASP A 386 8.28 14.81 -13.19
N ILE A 387 7.65 15.07 -12.05
CA ILE A 387 8.04 14.47 -10.78
C ILE A 387 7.82 12.94 -10.72
N ARG A 388 7.15 12.36 -11.72
CA ARG A 388 6.89 10.91 -11.85
C ARG A 388 7.88 10.22 -12.78
N ASP A 389 8.66 10.99 -13.53
CA ASP A 389 9.79 10.48 -14.28
C ASP A 389 11.10 10.67 -13.47
N PRO A 390 11.69 9.57 -12.96
CA PRO A 390 12.95 9.65 -12.22
C PRO A 390 14.10 10.30 -13.02
N LEU A 391 14.10 10.13 -14.34
CA LEU A 391 15.13 10.74 -15.19
C LEU A 391 14.97 12.26 -15.25
N ASP A 392 13.74 12.77 -15.28
CA ASP A 392 13.48 14.21 -15.28
C ASP A 392 13.82 14.86 -13.93
N VAL A 393 13.54 14.14 -12.83
CA VAL A 393 13.97 14.58 -11.49
C VAL A 393 15.50 14.61 -11.38
N GLU A 394 16.19 13.57 -11.87
CA GLU A 394 17.65 13.51 -11.85
C GLU A 394 18.25 14.60 -12.76
N TYR A 395 17.62 14.92 -13.90
CA TYR A 395 17.99 16.05 -14.74
C TYR A 395 17.93 17.37 -13.95
N ALA A 396 16.87 17.62 -13.16
CA ALA A 396 16.78 18.82 -12.32
C ALA A 396 17.93 18.88 -11.29
N LEU A 397 18.25 17.75 -10.65
CA LEU A 397 19.39 17.64 -9.74
C LEU A 397 20.73 17.94 -10.42
N ALA A 398 20.94 17.44 -11.63
CA ALA A 398 22.18 17.62 -12.36
C ALA A 398 22.38 19.05 -12.91
N THR A 399 21.30 19.79 -13.17
CA THR A 399 21.36 21.06 -13.91
C THR A 399 20.98 22.30 -13.10
N ARG A 400 20.31 22.14 -11.92
CA ARG A 400 19.75 23.26 -11.14
C ARG A 400 20.25 23.31 -9.70
N PHE A 401 20.71 22.19 -9.17
CA PHE A 401 21.14 22.07 -7.78
C PHE A 401 22.61 22.44 -7.61
N GLU A 402 22.89 23.31 -6.64
CA GLU A 402 24.24 23.66 -6.18
C GLU A 402 24.35 23.38 -4.68
N ALA A 403 25.16 22.36 -4.29
CA ALA A 403 25.16 21.76 -2.97
C ALA A 403 25.49 22.73 -1.82
N SER A 404 26.36 23.73 -2.06
CA SER A 404 26.74 24.70 -1.01
C SER A 404 25.61 25.65 -0.64
N ARG A 405 24.62 25.82 -1.52
CA ARG A 405 23.50 26.76 -1.36
C ARG A 405 22.17 26.07 -1.15
N ASP A 406 21.93 25.00 -1.88
CA ASP A 406 20.59 24.44 -2.08
C ASP A 406 20.31 23.19 -1.22
N LEU A 407 21.28 22.78 -0.40
CA LEU A 407 21.17 21.65 0.49
C LEU A 407 20.67 22.08 1.88
N ILE A 408 19.74 21.29 2.45
CA ILE A 408 19.25 21.43 3.82
C ILE A 408 19.49 20.10 4.54
N LEU A 409 20.33 20.12 5.58
CA LEU A 409 20.58 18.97 6.44
C LEU A 409 20.02 19.22 7.85
N ILE A 410 19.13 18.33 8.31
CA ILE A 410 18.53 18.38 9.65
C ILE A 410 18.98 17.15 10.42
N PRO A 411 19.98 17.24 11.30
CA PRO A 411 20.47 16.12 12.09
C PRO A 411 19.52 15.75 13.23
N GLY A 412 19.57 14.49 13.70
CA GLY A 412 18.89 14.03 14.90
C GLY A 412 17.36 14.00 14.82
N ALA A 413 16.79 13.91 13.63
CA ALA A 413 15.35 13.85 13.43
C ALA A 413 14.80 12.41 13.50
N ARG A 414 13.52 12.27 13.85
CA ARG A 414 12.82 10.97 13.85
C ARG A 414 12.51 10.51 12.44
N GLY A 415 12.93 9.29 12.10
CA GLY A 415 12.60 8.55 10.88
C GLY A 415 12.02 7.18 11.22
N HIS A 416 12.21 6.20 10.34
CA HIS A 416 11.70 4.84 10.49
C HIS A 416 12.74 3.90 11.09
N GLU A 417 12.34 3.12 12.09
CA GLU A 417 13.22 2.21 12.84
C GLU A 417 13.77 1.04 12.01
N TYR A 418 13.06 0.60 10.95
CA TYR A 418 13.52 -0.50 10.07
C TYR A 418 14.65 -0.07 9.12
N VAL A 419 14.96 1.21 9.03
CA VAL A 419 16.10 1.68 8.25
C VAL A 419 17.38 1.44 9.05
N ARG A 420 18.18 0.44 8.66
CA ARG A 420 19.38 0.02 9.40
C ARG A 420 20.48 1.10 9.51
N ALA A 421 20.46 2.09 8.60
CA ALA A 421 21.37 3.23 8.69
C ALA A 421 20.96 4.26 9.76
N SER A 422 19.86 4.05 10.48
CA SER A 422 19.42 4.88 11.60
C SER A 422 19.89 4.32 12.93
N ASN A 423 19.91 5.17 13.95
CA ASN A 423 20.07 4.77 15.34
C ASN A 423 18.68 4.72 15.99
N GLU A 424 18.05 3.55 16.06
CA GLU A 424 16.70 3.34 16.59
C GLU A 424 15.65 4.27 15.96
N GLY A 425 15.76 4.53 14.66
CA GLY A 425 14.91 5.45 13.92
C GLY A 425 15.30 6.92 14.01
N ILE A 426 16.39 7.29 14.69
CA ILE A 426 16.93 8.65 14.68
C ILE A 426 18.00 8.76 13.59
N ARG A 427 17.84 9.74 12.70
CA ARG A 427 18.77 9.99 11.59
C ARG A 427 18.69 11.44 11.10
N ALA A 428 19.56 11.82 10.18
CA ALA A 428 19.45 13.12 9.53
C ALA A 428 18.41 13.09 8.42
N LYS A 429 17.76 14.22 8.15
CA LYS A 429 16.90 14.45 6.99
C LYS A 429 17.60 15.33 5.98
N LEU A 430 17.41 15.03 4.70
CA LEU A 430 18.04 15.70 3.57
C LEU A 430 16.99 16.39 2.71
N GLY A 431 17.02 17.74 2.68
CA GLY A 431 16.25 18.55 1.74
C GLY A 431 17.14 19.05 0.59
N ILE A 432 16.61 19.02 -0.61
CA ILE A 432 17.30 19.49 -1.83
C ILE A 432 16.38 20.46 -2.56
N ASP A 433 16.83 21.69 -2.75
CA ASP A 433 16.20 22.69 -3.58
C ASP A 433 16.79 22.60 -5.00
N ALA A 434 16.08 21.94 -5.91
CA ALA A 434 16.44 21.83 -7.32
C ALA A 434 15.54 22.71 -8.20
N THR A 435 15.13 23.88 -7.66
CA THR A 435 14.38 24.88 -8.41
C THR A 435 15.29 25.93 -9.02
N VAL A 436 14.80 26.60 -10.06
CA VAL A 436 15.48 27.72 -10.72
C VAL A 436 15.08 29.02 -10.01
N PRO A 437 16.01 29.97 -9.72
CA PRO A 437 15.63 31.31 -9.26
C PRO A 437 14.66 31.98 -10.23
N PHE A 438 13.60 32.61 -9.69
CA PHE A 438 12.52 33.14 -10.52
C PHE A 438 12.99 34.08 -11.63
N GLU A 439 14.00 34.93 -11.34
CA GLU A 439 14.56 35.91 -12.30
C GLU A 439 15.48 35.25 -13.34
N GLU A 440 15.92 34.03 -13.14
CA GLU A 440 16.84 33.32 -14.04
C GLU A 440 16.15 32.28 -14.93
N ARG A 441 14.83 32.16 -14.90
CA ARG A 441 14.08 31.13 -15.64
C ARG A 441 14.40 31.01 -17.11
N GLU A 442 14.64 32.15 -17.78
CA GLU A 442 14.98 32.17 -19.21
C GLU A 442 16.31 31.44 -19.51
N ARG A 443 17.26 31.46 -18.57
CA ARG A 443 18.56 30.77 -18.71
C ARG A 443 18.41 29.23 -18.59
N PHE A 444 17.35 28.75 -17.99
CA PHE A 444 17.09 27.33 -17.75
C PHE A 444 15.99 26.77 -18.66
N GLN A 445 15.55 27.57 -19.65
CA GLN A 445 14.55 27.11 -20.60
C GLN A 445 15.13 25.97 -21.44
N ARG A 446 14.45 24.81 -21.43
CA ARG A 446 14.87 23.65 -22.23
C ARG A 446 14.69 23.94 -23.73
N ILE A 447 15.56 23.35 -24.54
CA ILE A 447 15.41 23.37 -26.01
C ILE A 447 14.13 22.58 -26.35
N ALA A 448 13.22 23.22 -27.06
CA ALA A 448 12.03 22.59 -27.58
C ALA A 448 12.28 22.10 -29.00
N PHE A 449 11.99 20.84 -29.27
CA PHE A 449 11.95 20.29 -30.62
C PHE A 449 10.58 20.54 -31.26
N ALA A 450 10.52 20.66 -32.57
CA ALA A 450 9.26 20.78 -33.27
C ALA A 450 8.37 19.55 -33.01
N PRO A 451 7.06 19.74 -32.74
CA PRO A 451 6.17 18.62 -32.62
C PRO A 451 6.05 17.88 -33.96
N VAL A 452 6.26 16.58 -33.96
CA VAL A 452 6.11 15.71 -35.12
C VAL A 452 5.20 14.54 -34.76
N GLU A 453 4.32 14.16 -35.68
CA GLU A 453 3.57 12.92 -35.55
C GLU A 453 4.49 11.76 -35.95
N ILE A 454 4.72 10.83 -35.02
CA ILE A 454 5.53 9.63 -35.26
C ILE A 454 4.58 8.49 -35.65
N ASN A 455 4.79 7.94 -36.84
CA ASN A 455 4.16 6.69 -37.25
C ASN A 455 5.15 5.55 -37.04
N GLU A 456 4.90 4.72 -36.02
CA GLU A 456 5.74 3.56 -35.70
C GLU A 456 5.94 2.60 -36.87
N GLY A 457 4.98 2.52 -37.82
CA GLY A 457 5.09 1.72 -39.03
C GLY A 457 6.15 2.25 -40.02
N GLN A 458 6.71 3.43 -39.81
CA GLN A 458 7.80 3.97 -40.62
C GLN A 458 9.19 3.55 -40.14
N PHE A 459 9.26 2.95 -38.95
CA PHE A 459 10.49 2.40 -38.40
C PHE A 459 10.63 0.93 -38.76
N THR A 460 11.76 0.55 -39.32
CA THR A 460 12.10 -0.84 -39.59
C THR A 460 13.29 -1.26 -38.73
N ARG A 461 13.27 -2.50 -38.27
CA ARG A 461 14.41 -3.16 -37.62
C ARG A 461 15.09 -4.17 -38.55
N ASP A 462 14.81 -4.10 -39.85
CA ASP A 462 15.46 -4.98 -40.82
C ASP A 462 16.96 -4.66 -40.92
N PRO A 463 17.84 -5.60 -40.52
CA PRO A 463 19.27 -5.40 -40.59
C PRO A 463 19.77 -5.15 -42.01
N ALA A 464 19.06 -5.64 -43.04
CA ALA A 464 19.43 -5.44 -44.44
C ALA A 464 19.25 -3.97 -44.89
N GLU A 465 18.21 -3.30 -44.39
CA GLU A 465 18.02 -1.86 -44.69
C GLU A 465 19.10 -0.97 -44.05
N ALA A 466 19.38 -1.21 -42.76
CA ALA A 466 20.45 -0.48 -42.07
C ALA A 466 21.82 -0.81 -42.69
N GLY A 467 22.07 -2.08 -43.00
CA GLY A 467 23.33 -2.57 -43.56
C GLY A 467 23.69 -1.96 -44.88
N ARG A 468 22.76 -1.47 -45.70
CA ARG A 468 23.05 -0.77 -46.95
C ARG A 468 23.91 0.48 -46.75
N TRP A 469 23.80 1.15 -45.64
CA TRP A 469 24.48 2.39 -45.29
C TRP A 469 25.82 2.19 -44.59
N PHE A 470 26.11 0.97 -44.17
CA PHE A 470 27.32 0.61 -43.42
C PHE A 470 28.30 -0.24 -44.25
N GLN A 471 28.04 -0.38 -45.55
CA GLN A 471 28.95 -1.02 -46.49
C GLN A 471 29.93 0.03 -46.99
N GLY A 472 31.17 0.05 -46.46
CA GLY A 472 32.25 0.92 -46.85
C GLY A 472 33.59 0.25 -46.75
#